data_1e77ebb0f5c64652be997741d9ddb98a
#
_entry.id   1e77ebb0f5c64652be997741d9ddb98a
#
_cell.length_a   1.000
_cell.length_b   1.000
_cell.length_c   1.000
_cell.angle_alpha   90.00
_cell.angle_beta   90.00
_cell.angle_gamma   90.00
#
_symmetry.space_group_name_H-M   'P 1'
#
loop_
_entity.id
_entity.type
_entity.pdbx_description
1 polymer ?
#
loop_
_entity_poly.entity_id
_entity_poly.type
_entity_poly.pdbx_seq_one_letter_code
_entity_poly.pdbx_strand_id
1 'polypeptide(L)'
;MSEAVRIDDAPPLIPANDSGRPTACVVGAGFGGLTLACRLQSMGFQTTLIEARDKLGGRAYVYEVGDFFFDGGPTVITDPSCLEEVFALSGRKMSDYVELLPVEPMYRLAWEDGKVFDYYQETAKLEEQIKAFSPSDIPGYRRFYEYSEALFQEGYLKLGHVPFLDFWSMLRCAPQLAGLQAQRSVHGRECDFIRAPQRRRA
;
A
#
# COMPACT_ATOMS: atom_id res chain seq x y z
N MET A 1 4.46 22.57 33.32
CA MET A 1 3.00 22.78 33.18
C MET A 1 2.82 23.60 31.93
N SER A 2 2.37 23.01 30.84
CA SER A 2 2.09 23.73 29.59
C SER A 2 0.79 24.52 29.81
N GLU A 3 0.84 25.83 29.66
CA GLU A 3 -0.34 26.69 29.67
C GLU A 3 -1.22 26.31 28.47
N ALA A 4 -2.45 25.87 28.75
CA ALA A 4 -3.42 25.58 27.70
C ALA A 4 -3.80 26.91 27.03
N VAL A 5 -3.44 27.07 25.76
CA VAL A 5 -3.87 28.21 24.94
C VAL A 5 -5.40 28.15 24.84
N ARG A 6 -6.09 29.22 25.23
CA ARG A 6 -7.53 29.34 25.06
C ARG A 6 -7.84 29.40 23.57
N ILE A 7 -8.88 28.67 23.15
CA ILE A 7 -9.28 28.58 21.74
C ILE A 7 -9.62 29.97 21.16
N ASP A 8 -10.11 30.88 22.00
CA ASP A 8 -10.52 32.25 21.60
C ASP A 8 -9.32 33.19 21.31
N ASP A 9 -8.13 32.87 21.80
CA ASP A 9 -6.90 33.65 21.59
C ASP A 9 -5.99 33.06 20.50
N ALA A 10 -6.36 31.92 19.89
CA ALA A 10 -5.59 31.29 18.83
C ALA A 10 -5.76 32.08 17.52
N PRO A 11 -4.69 32.31 16.75
CA PRO A 11 -4.83 32.86 15.41
C PRO A 11 -5.73 31.96 14.56
N PRO A 12 -6.47 32.55 13.60
CA PRO A 12 -7.36 31.73 12.75
C PRO A 12 -6.57 30.59 12.09
N LEU A 13 -7.04 29.36 12.30
CA LEU A 13 -6.41 28.14 11.75
C LEU A 13 -6.36 28.15 10.22
N ILE A 14 -7.25 28.90 9.59
CA ILE A 14 -7.33 29.07 8.14
C ILE A 14 -7.03 30.55 7.84
N PRO A 15 -5.93 30.86 7.13
CA PRO A 15 -5.61 32.24 6.77
C PRO A 15 -6.72 32.83 5.88
N ALA A 16 -6.96 34.13 6.02
CA ALA A 16 -7.90 34.85 5.17
C ALA A 16 -7.52 34.66 3.69
N ASN A 17 -8.52 34.41 2.85
CA ASN A 17 -8.33 34.21 1.43
C ASN A 17 -8.40 35.54 0.66
N ASP A 18 -7.27 36.22 0.52
CA ASP A 18 -7.16 37.46 -0.25
C ASP A 18 -7.04 37.23 -1.76
N SER A 19 -6.86 35.99 -2.21
CA SER A 19 -6.55 35.66 -3.61
C SER A 19 -7.79 35.34 -4.46
N GLY A 20 -9.00 35.30 -3.89
CA GLY A 20 -10.22 34.85 -4.59
C GLY A 20 -10.25 33.35 -4.91
N ARG A 21 -9.25 32.58 -4.49
CA ARG A 21 -9.17 31.14 -4.68
C ARG A 21 -10.05 30.43 -3.65
N PRO A 22 -10.70 29.29 -4.00
CA PRO A 22 -11.39 28.50 -3.00
C PRO A 22 -10.42 27.99 -1.92
N THR A 23 -10.88 27.95 -0.68
CA THR A 23 -10.07 27.47 0.46
C THR A 23 -10.45 26.06 0.85
N ALA A 24 -9.47 25.29 1.31
CA ALA A 24 -9.65 23.94 1.84
C ALA A 24 -8.81 23.76 3.11
N CYS A 25 -9.36 23.06 4.09
CA CYS A 25 -8.64 22.67 5.29
C CYS A 25 -8.60 21.14 5.36
N VAL A 26 -7.41 20.58 5.43
CA VAL A 26 -7.18 19.13 5.59
C VAL A 26 -6.67 18.88 7.00
N VAL A 27 -7.35 18.01 7.74
CA VAL A 27 -6.99 17.65 9.12
C VAL A 27 -6.35 16.27 9.14
N GLY A 28 -5.10 16.24 9.64
CA GLY A 28 -4.25 15.04 9.69
C GLY A 28 -3.29 14.94 8.50
N ALA A 29 -2.00 14.84 8.79
CA ALA A 29 -0.92 14.76 7.80
C ALA A 29 -0.34 13.34 7.68
N GLY A 30 -1.17 12.32 7.72
CA GLY A 30 -0.83 10.98 7.22
C GLY A 30 -0.78 10.97 5.69
N PHE A 31 -0.44 9.84 5.07
CA PHE A 31 -0.36 9.73 3.61
C PHE A 31 -1.65 10.21 2.90
N GLY A 32 -2.82 9.83 3.41
CA GLY A 32 -4.10 10.27 2.82
C GLY A 32 -4.29 11.78 2.88
N GLY A 33 -4.01 12.41 4.03
CA GLY A 33 -4.13 13.86 4.18
C GLY A 33 -3.10 14.64 3.37
N LEU A 34 -1.86 14.19 3.34
CA LEU A 34 -0.80 14.78 2.52
C LEU A 34 -1.15 14.71 1.03
N THR A 35 -1.57 13.53 0.56
CA THR A 35 -1.99 13.33 -0.84
C THR A 35 -3.19 14.20 -1.20
N LEU A 36 -4.21 14.27 -0.31
CA LEU A 36 -5.37 15.12 -0.52
C LEU A 36 -4.98 16.60 -0.59
N ALA A 37 -4.11 17.05 0.29
CA ALA A 37 -3.63 18.44 0.29
C ALA A 37 -2.89 18.78 -1.03
N CYS A 38 -2.02 17.88 -1.52
CA CYS A 38 -1.36 18.05 -2.80
C CYS A 38 -2.36 18.11 -3.97
N ARG A 39 -3.37 17.23 -4.00
CA ARG A 39 -4.41 17.23 -5.03
C ARG A 39 -5.24 18.51 -5.01
N LEU A 40 -5.69 18.94 -3.85
CA LEU A 40 -6.45 20.19 -3.71
C LEU A 40 -5.62 21.40 -4.16
N GLN A 41 -4.35 21.45 -3.76
CA GLN A 41 -3.45 22.53 -4.20
C GLN A 41 -3.25 22.52 -5.72
N SER A 42 -3.10 21.35 -6.35
CA SER A 42 -2.98 21.23 -7.82
C SER A 42 -4.26 21.63 -8.55
N MET A 43 -5.43 21.47 -7.91
CA MET A 43 -6.72 21.92 -8.41
C MET A 43 -6.98 23.42 -8.22
N GLY A 44 -6.03 24.15 -7.63
CA GLY A 44 -6.12 25.59 -7.46
C GLY A 44 -6.68 26.04 -6.10
N PHE A 45 -6.95 25.15 -5.16
CA PHE A 45 -7.36 25.53 -3.82
C PHE A 45 -6.21 26.16 -3.02
N GLN A 46 -6.52 27.13 -2.19
CA GLN A 46 -5.64 27.56 -1.10
C GLN A 46 -5.82 26.56 0.04
N THR A 47 -4.84 25.66 0.21
CA THR A 47 -4.97 24.52 1.10
C THR A 47 -4.19 24.71 2.39
N THR A 48 -4.86 24.52 3.53
CA THR A 48 -4.23 24.47 4.85
C THR A 48 -4.25 23.04 5.35
N LEU A 49 -3.07 22.52 5.75
CA LEU A 49 -2.92 21.20 6.35
C LEU A 49 -2.63 21.35 7.85
N ILE A 50 -3.43 20.68 8.68
CA ILE A 50 -3.31 20.73 10.14
C ILE A 50 -2.91 19.33 10.64
N GLU A 51 -1.85 19.27 11.44
CA GLU A 51 -1.38 18.04 12.07
C GLU A 51 -1.25 18.23 13.58
N ALA A 52 -1.68 17.25 14.37
CA ALA A 52 -1.66 17.29 15.82
C ALA A 52 -0.28 16.91 16.40
N ARG A 53 0.52 16.15 15.63
CA ARG A 53 1.86 15.71 16.04
C ARG A 53 2.93 16.71 15.59
N ASP A 54 4.11 16.55 16.15
CA ASP A 54 5.33 17.31 15.82
C ASP A 54 5.90 16.98 14.42
N LYS A 55 5.58 15.79 13.88
CA LYS A 55 6.03 15.31 12.56
C LYS A 55 4.87 14.83 11.72
N LEU A 56 5.03 14.96 10.40
CA LEU A 56 4.10 14.43 9.41
C LEU A 56 4.28 12.91 9.25
N GLY A 57 3.35 12.25 8.54
CA GLY A 57 3.46 10.83 8.18
C GLY A 57 2.38 9.94 8.77
N GLY A 58 1.74 10.32 9.86
CA GLY A 58 0.68 9.54 10.49
C GLY A 58 1.17 8.16 10.96
N ARG A 59 0.67 7.07 10.36
CA ARG A 59 1.13 5.71 10.68
C ARG A 59 2.50 5.36 10.07
N ALA A 60 3.02 6.15 9.15
CA ALA A 60 4.38 6.03 8.64
C ALA A 60 5.35 6.94 9.42
N TYR A 61 5.08 7.14 10.70
CA TYR A 61 5.90 7.92 11.61
C TYR A 61 7.19 7.17 11.93
N VAL A 62 8.29 7.90 12.03
CA VAL A 62 9.59 7.36 12.46
C VAL A 62 9.85 7.81 13.89
N TYR A 63 10.09 6.85 14.78
CA TYR A 63 10.49 7.12 16.15
C TYR A 63 12.01 7.21 16.26
N GLU A 64 12.50 8.26 16.86
CA GLU A 64 13.91 8.48 17.13
C GLU A 64 14.18 8.31 18.62
N VAL A 65 15.10 7.39 18.97
CA VAL A 65 15.50 7.15 20.36
C VAL A 65 17.04 7.14 20.41
N GLY A 66 17.63 8.24 20.84
CA GLY A 66 19.08 8.46 20.72
C GLY A 66 19.50 8.44 19.25
N ASP A 67 20.46 7.60 18.90
CA ASP A 67 20.97 7.44 17.54
C ASP A 67 20.21 6.35 16.71
N PHE A 68 19.10 5.83 17.23
CA PHE A 68 18.33 4.77 16.60
C PHE A 68 17.04 5.30 15.97
N PHE A 69 16.71 4.77 14.80
CA PHE A 69 15.49 5.07 14.07
C PHE A 69 14.61 3.81 13.98
N PHE A 70 13.34 3.96 14.34
CA PHE A 70 12.37 2.87 14.31
C PHE A 70 11.17 3.27 13.44
N ASP A 71 10.93 2.54 12.38
CA ASP A 71 9.74 2.73 11.57
C ASP A 71 8.49 2.34 12.37
N GLY A 72 7.53 3.25 12.47
CA GLY A 72 6.27 3.03 13.16
C GLY A 72 5.19 2.37 12.32
N GLY A 73 5.51 2.02 11.07
CA GLY A 73 4.53 1.54 10.11
C GLY A 73 5.16 0.80 8.93
N PRO A 74 4.68 1.04 7.69
CA PRO A 74 5.18 0.34 6.52
C PRO A 74 6.66 0.64 6.27
N THR A 75 7.45 -0.41 6.13
CA THR A 75 8.89 -0.37 5.83
C THR A 75 9.18 -0.63 4.35
N VAL A 76 8.21 -1.19 3.62
CA VAL A 76 8.33 -1.53 2.21
C VAL A 76 7.25 -0.83 1.40
N ILE A 77 7.66 -0.17 0.32
CA ILE A 77 6.75 0.44 -0.64
C ILE A 77 6.47 -0.58 -1.74
N THR A 78 5.26 -1.12 -1.78
CA THR A 78 4.85 -2.16 -2.73
C THR A 78 4.31 -1.60 -4.05
N ASP A 79 3.83 -0.36 -4.04
CA ASP A 79 3.32 0.33 -5.24
C ASP A 79 3.83 1.77 -5.28
N PRO A 80 4.98 2.02 -5.89
CA PRO A 80 5.53 3.36 -6.06
C PRO A 80 4.67 4.27 -6.94
N SER A 81 3.88 3.71 -7.87
CA SER A 81 3.12 4.47 -8.86
C SER A 81 2.12 5.45 -8.23
N CYS A 82 1.51 5.06 -7.10
CA CYS A 82 0.61 5.93 -6.35
C CYS A 82 1.31 7.18 -5.79
N LEU A 83 2.59 7.06 -5.42
CA LEU A 83 3.40 8.17 -4.94
C LEU A 83 3.88 9.03 -6.11
N GLU A 84 4.35 8.40 -7.20
CA GLU A 84 4.79 9.09 -8.43
C GLU A 84 3.70 9.99 -8.98
N GLU A 85 2.44 9.53 -8.97
CA GLU A 85 1.29 10.32 -9.38
C GLU A 85 1.17 11.63 -8.57
N VAL A 86 1.38 11.57 -7.25
CA VAL A 86 1.29 12.76 -6.38
C VAL A 86 2.37 13.79 -6.72
N PHE A 87 3.61 13.35 -7.01
CA PHE A 87 4.67 14.25 -7.46
C PHE A 87 4.35 14.84 -8.83
N ALA A 88 3.82 14.03 -9.75
CA ALA A 88 3.44 14.47 -11.10
C ALA A 88 2.36 15.57 -11.10
N LEU A 89 1.43 15.57 -10.12
CA LEU A 89 0.43 16.64 -9.96
C LEU A 89 1.04 18.04 -9.81
N SER A 90 2.25 18.14 -9.26
CA SER A 90 2.98 19.40 -9.09
C SER A 90 4.06 19.61 -10.16
N GLY A 91 4.08 18.80 -11.23
CA GLY A 91 5.08 18.85 -12.29
C GLY A 91 6.47 18.37 -11.84
N ARG A 92 6.55 17.61 -10.75
CA ARG A 92 7.80 17.10 -10.18
C ARG A 92 7.95 15.61 -10.45
N LYS A 93 9.18 15.10 -10.41
CA LYS A 93 9.48 13.68 -10.47
C LYS A 93 9.82 13.19 -9.05
N MET A 94 9.22 12.07 -8.63
CA MET A 94 9.52 11.48 -7.33
C MET A 94 11.00 11.14 -7.18
N SER A 95 11.66 10.66 -8.23
CA SER A 95 13.09 10.31 -8.23
C SER A 95 14.04 11.46 -7.89
N ASP A 96 13.58 12.74 -7.99
CA ASP A 96 14.38 13.89 -7.62
C ASP A 96 14.41 14.12 -6.08
N TYR A 97 13.55 13.42 -5.33
CA TYR A 97 13.32 13.57 -3.89
C TYR A 97 13.52 12.29 -3.10
N VAL A 98 13.23 11.13 -3.72
CA VAL A 98 13.20 9.83 -3.06
C VAL A 98 13.93 8.81 -3.93
N GLU A 99 14.91 8.14 -3.35
CA GLU A 99 15.57 6.98 -3.92
C GLU A 99 14.91 5.71 -3.36
N LEU A 100 14.34 4.88 -4.23
CA LEU A 100 13.81 3.58 -3.86
C LEU A 100 14.86 2.51 -4.12
N LEU A 101 15.20 1.76 -3.07
CA LEU A 101 16.14 0.65 -3.14
C LEU A 101 15.38 -0.67 -3.14
N PRO A 102 15.76 -1.65 -3.98
CA PRO A 102 15.17 -2.97 -3.93
C PRO A 102 15.53 -3.67 -2.62
N VAL A 103 14.56 -4.36 -2.03
CA VAL A 103 14.77 -5.19 -0.84
C VAL A 103 14.91 -6.65 -1.27
N GLU A 104 16.10 -7.23 -1.07
CA GLU A 104 16.39 -8.65 -1.39
C GLU A 104 17.11 -9.36 -0.24
N PRO A 105 16.57 -10.45 0.26
CA PRO A 105 15.21 -10.96 0.01
C PRO A 105 14.15 -10.01 0.60
N MET A 106 12.94 -10.01 0.03
CA MET A 106 11.84 -9.18 0.54
C MET A 106 11.53 -9.51 2.00
N TYR A 107 11.55 -10.80 2.34
CA TYR A 107 11.52 -11.30 3.72
C TYR A 107 12.06 -12.73 3.79
N ARG A 108 12.44 -13.13 5.00
CA ARG A 108 12.93 -14.46 5.33
C ARG A 108 12.02 -15.14 6.31
N LEU A 109 11.60 -16.35 6.00
CA LEU A 109 10.93 -17.24 6.92
C LEU A 109 11.94 -18.26 7.46
N ALA A 110 11.98 -18.42 8.77
CA ALA A 110 12.83 -19.39 9.44
C ALA A 110 12.00 -20.24 10.36
N TRP A 111 12.23 -21.55 10.35
CA TRP A 111 11.55 -22.52 11.19
C TRP A 111 12.48 -23.07 12.27
N GLU A 112 11.90 -23.63 13.34
CA GLU A 112 12.64 -24.20 14.46
C GLU A 112 13.52 -25.40 14.06
N ASP A 113 13.18 -26.10 12.96
CA ASP A 113 13.96 -27.21 12.38
C ASP A 113 15.16 -26.75 11.56
N GLY A 114 15.44 -25.44 11.57
CA GLY A 114 16.56 -24.82 10.85
C GLY A 114 16.31 -24.57 9.38
N LYS A 115 15.13 -24.87 8.84
CA LYS A 115 14.78 -24.53 7.47
C LYS A 115 14.61 -23.03 7.33
N VAL A 116 15.04 -22.52 6.17
CA VAL A 116 14.93 -21.11 5.80
C VAL A 116 14.33 -21.03 4.40
N PHE A 117 13.40 -20.10 4.23
CA PHE A 117 12.82 -19.76 2.94
C PHE A 117 12.96 -18.25 2.72
N ASP A 118 13.70 -17.89 1.68
CA ASP A 118 13.86 -16.50 1.28
C ASP A 118 12.86 -16.16 0.17
N TYR A 119 12.06 -15.15 0.42
CA TYR A 119 11.10 -14.66 -0.57
C TYR A 119 11.74 -13.59 -1.43
N TYR A 120 11.92 -13.90 -2.71
CA TYR A 120 12.49 -13.01 -3.72
C TYR A 120 11.42 -12.44 -4.64
N GLN A 121 11.65 -11.22 -5.12
CA GLN A 121 10.80 -10.64 -6.15
C GLN A 121 11.03 -11.31 -7.51
N GLU A 122 12.25 -11.76 -7.78
CA GLU A 122 12.60 -12.47 -9.00
C GLU A 122 12.00 -13.89 -8.99
N THR A 123 11.07 -14.15 -9.93
CA THR A 123 10.33 -15.42 -10.01
C THR A 123 11.27 -16.64 -10.11
N ALA A 124 12.38 -16.55 -10.85
CA ALA A 124 13.30 -17.66 -11.01
C ALA A 124 13.96 -18.05 -9.67
N LYS A 125 14.46 -17.06 -8.91
CA LYS A 125 15.02 -17.29 -7.57
C LYS A 125 13.98 -17.85 -6.60
N LEU A 126 12.75 -17.34 -6.67
CA LEU A 126 11.68 -17.84 -5.81
C LEU A 126 11.29 -19.28 -6.15
N GLU A 127 11.23 -19.66 -7.44
CA GLU A 127 11.01 -21.05 -7.85
C GLU A 127 12.12 -22.00 -7.34
N GLU A 128 13.36 -21.55 -7.28
CA GLU A 128 14.46 -22.35 -6.70
C GLU A 128 14.23 -22.60 -5.20
N GLN A 129 13.79 -21.59 -4.46
CA GLN A 129 13.41 -21.75 -3.05
C GLN A 129 12.26 -22.76 -2.90
N ILE A 130 11.22 -22.65 -3.72
CA ILE A 130 10.08 -23.59 -3.69
C ILE A 130 10.54 -25.01 -4.03
N LYS A 131 11.39 -25.19 -5.05
CA LYS A 131 11.95 -26.49 -5.40
C LYS A 131 12.72 -27.15 -4.27
N ALA A 132 13.44 -26.37 -3.47
CA ALA A 132 14.17 -26.87 -2.32
C ALA A 132 13.24 -27.45 -1.24
N PHE A 133 12.02 -26.89 -1.09
CA PHE A 133 11.01 -27.35 -0.15
C PHE A 133 10.10 -28.45 -0.70
N SER A 134 9.59 -28.27 -1.91
CA SER A 134 8.65 -29.18 -2.56
C SER A 134 8.71 -29.04 -4.08
N PRO A 135 9.52 -29.85 -4.78
CA PRO A 135 9.61 -29.81 -6.24
C PRO A 135 8.27 -30.08 -6.95
N SER A 136 7.39 -30.86 -6.32
CA SER A 136 6.06 -31.20 -6.86
C SER A 136 5.10 -30.01 -6.92
N ASP A 137 5.35 -28.95 -6.13
CA ASP A 137 4.45 -27.82 -6.02
C ASP A 137 4.68 -26.72 -7.07
N ILE A 138 5.77 -26.83 -7.84
CA ILE A 138 6.11 -25.84 -8.89
C ILE A 138 4.95 -25.61 -9.88
N PRO A 139 4.29 -26.65 -10.45
CA PRO A 139 3.17 -26.41 -11.35
C PRO A 139 2.00 -25.70 -10.68
N GLY A 140 1.75 -26.01 -9.39
CA GLY A 140 0.73 -25.34 -8.59
C GLY A 140 1.08 -23.88 -8.33
N TYR A 141 2.34 -23.60 -7.98
CA TYR A 141 2.83 -22.25 -7.78
C TYR A 141 2.68 -21.39 -9.06
N ARG A 142 3.05 -21.90 -10.23
CA ARG A 142 2.92 -21.16 -11.49
C ARG A 142 1.47 -20.82 -11.80
N ARG A 143 0.53 -21.75 -11.63
CA ARG A 143 -0.90 -21.46 -11.78
C ARG A 143 -1.40 -20.42 -10.78
N PHE A 144 -0.93 -20.50 -9.53
CA PHE A 144 -1.26 -19.51 -8.50
C PHE A 144 -0.72 -18.12 -8.88
N TYR A 145 0.50 -18.04 -9.38
CA TYR A 145 1.12 -16.79 -9.81
C TYR A 145 0.33 -16.14 -10.96
N GLU A 146 0.02 -16.89 -12.01
CA GLU A 146 -0.79 -16.43 -13.15
C GLU A 146 -2.17 -15.92 -12.69
N TYR A 147 -2.81 -16.66 -11.79
CA TYR A 147 -4.10 -16.25 -11.23
C TYR A 147 -3.99 -14.98 -10.37
N SER A 148 -2.94 -14.87 -9.56
CA SER A 148 -2.69 -13.69 -8.73
C SER A 148 -2.39 -12.45 -9.58
N GLU A 149 -1.63 -12.61 -10.67
CA GLU A 149 -1.39 -11.54 -11.63
C GLU A 149 -2.70 -11.04 -12.25
N ALA A 150 -3.57 -11.95 -12.69
CA ALA A 150 -4.87 -11.57 -13.22
C ALA A 150 -5.75 -10.85 -12.18
N LEU A 151 -5.73 -11.30 -10.93
CA LEU A 151 -6.42 -10.62 -9.83
C LEU A 151 -5.88 -9.22 -9.58
N PHE A 152 -4.56 -9.06 -9.64
CA PHE A 152 -3.91 -7.78 -9.46
C PHE A 152 -4.31 -6.78 -10.56
N GLN A 153 -4.27 -7.22 -11.82
CA GLN A 153 -4.63 -6.40 -12.98
C GLN A 153 -6.10 -5.93 -12.93
N GLU A 154 -7.03 -6.83 -12.64
CA GLU A 154 -8.46 -6.48 -12.62
C GLU A 154 -8.90 -5.85 -11.28
N GLY A 155 -8.48 -6.43 -10.17
CA GLY A 155 -8.95 -6.03 -8.85
C GLY A 155 -8.21 -4.80 -8.30
N TYR A 156 -6.88 -4.81 -8.36
CA TYR A 156 -6.08 -3.74 -7.79
C TYR A 156 -5.96 -2.54 -8.74
N LEU A 157 -5.46 -2.75 -9.95
CA LEU A 157 -5.18 -1.64 -10.88
C LEU A 157 -6.47 -0.99 -11.44
N LYS A 158 -7.49 -1.78 -11.76
CA LYS A 158 -8.73 -1.25 -12.35
C LYS A 158 -9.79 -0.88 -11.31
N LEU A 159 -9.91 -1.65 -10.23
CA LEU A 159 -10.98 -1.49 -9.25
C LEU A 159 -10.51 -0.89 -7.91
N GLY A 160 -9.22 -0.86 -7.62
CA GLY A 160 -8.68 -0.41 -6.34
C GLY A 160 -8.98 1.06 -6.00
N HIS A 161 -9.24 1.89 -7.02
CA HIS A 161 -9.60 3.30 -6.87
C HIS A 161 -11.11 3.57 -7.02
N VAL A 162 -11.92 2.53 -7.30
CA VAL A 162 -13.36 2.67 -7.52
C VAL A 162 -14.10 2.62 -6.17
N PRO A 163 -14.82 3.68 -5.78
CA PRO A 163 -15.62 3.64 -4.56
C PRO A 163 -16.90 2.82 -4.80
N PHE A 164 -17.04 1.73 -4.04
CA PHE A 164 -18.28 0.94 -4.01
C PHE A 164 -19.23 1.50 -2.94
N LEU A 165 -19.94 2.57 -3.28
CA LEU A 165 -20.79 3.29 -2.33
C LEU A 165 -22.17 2.64 -2.16
N ASP A 166 -22.61 1.87 -3.14
CA ASP A 166 -23.92 1.21 -3.16
C ASP A 166 -23.90 -0.07 -4.01
N PHE A 167 -24.97 -0.85 -3.92
CA PHE A 167 -25.14 -2.08 -4.68
C PHE A 167 -25.07 -1.87 -6.20
N TRP A 168 -25.56 -0.76 -6.70
CA TRP A 168 -25.56 -0.46 -8.14
C TRP A 168 -24.17 -0.13 -8.66
N SER A 169 -23.36 0.56 -7.87
CA SER A 169 -21.96 0.82 -8.23
C SER A 169 -21.16 -0.49 -8.32
N MET A 170 -21.44 -1.44 -7.44
CA MET A 170 -20.83 -2.78 -7.49
C MET A 170 -21.29 -3.57 -8.73
N LEU A 171 -22.59 -3.51 -9.08
CA LEU A 171 -23.10 -4.18 -10.27
C LEU A 171 -22.51 -3.63 -11.57
N ARG A 172 -22.22 -2.35 -11.67
CA ARG A 172 -21.56 -1.77 -12.84
C ARG A 172 -20.16 -2.36 -13.10
N CYS A 173 -19.51 -2.84 -12.07
CA CYS A 173 -18.22 -3.52 -12.16
C CYS A 173 -18.35 -5.05 -12.33
N ALA A 174 -19.58 -5.58 -12.41
CA ALA A 174 -19.84 -7.00 -12.56
C ALA A 174 -19.14 -7.66 -13.79
N PRO A 175 -19.00 -7.00 -14.95
CA PRO A 175 -18.28 -7.58 -16.08
C PRO A 175 -16.81 -7.85 -15.78
N GLN A 176 -16.12 -6.95 -15.04
CA GLN A 176 -14.73 -7.13 -14.61
C GLN A 176 -14.63 -8.28 -13.60
N LEU A 177 -15.56 -8.33 -12.64
CA LEU A 177 -15.64 -9.41 -11.64
C LEU A 177 -15.97 -10.76 -12.29
N ALA A 178 -16.81 -10.80 -13.34
CA ALA A 178 -17.13 -12.02 -14.08
C ALA A 178 -15.90 -12.57 -14.82
N GLY A 179 -15.03 -11.72 -15.35
CA GLY A 179 -13.74 -12.11 -15.93
C GLY A 179 -12.86 -12.86 -14.95
N LEU A 180 -12.76 -12.38 -13.70
CA LEU A 180 -12.04 -13.05 -12.62
C LEU A 180 -12.67 -14.40 -12.24
N GLN A 181 -13.99 -14.51 -12.21
CA GLN A 181 -14.70 -15.76 -11.94
C GLN A 181 -14.51 -16.79 -13.06
N ALA A 182 -14.49 -16.38 -14.32
CA ALA A 182 -14.21 -17.26 -15.45
C ALA A 182 -12.79 -17.84 -15.35
N GLN A 183 -11.79 -17.06 -15.01
CA GLN A 183 -10.44 -17.54 -14.77
C GLN A 183 -10.37 -18.49 -13.56
N ARG A 184 -11.10 -18.20 -12.48
CA ARG A 184 -11.24 -19.10 -11.33
C ARG A 184 -11.84 -20.47 -11.71
N SER A 185 -12.81 -20.51 -12.61
CA SER A 185 -13.44 -21.77 -13.04
C SER A 185 -12.52 -22.65 -13.88
N VAL A 186 -11.56 -22.04 -14.60
CA VAL A 186 -10.55 -22.76 -15.39
C VAL A 186 -9.44 -23.30 -14.49
N HIS A 187 -9.05 -22.56 -13.45
CA HIS A 187 -7.95 -22.91 -12.56
C HIS A 187 -8.39 -23.54 -11.22
N GLY A 188 -9.66 -23.35 -10.84
CA GLY A 188 -10.17 -23.65 -9.50
C GLY A 188 -10.56 -25.11 -9.24
N ARG A 189 -10.41 -26.02 -10.20
CA ARG A 189 -10.70 -27.44 -9.96
C ARG A 189 -9.51 -28.24 -9.41
N GLU A 190 -8.33 -27.63 -9.31
CA GLU A 190 -7.11 -28.30 -8.85
C GLU A 190 -6.27 -27.46 -7.87
N CYS A 191 -6.81 -26.43 -7.26
CA CYS A 191 -6.18 -25.81 -6.12
C CYS A 191 -6.42 -26.67 -4.87
N ASP A 192 -5.86 -27.86 -4.84
CA ASP A 192 -5.52 -28.51 -3.57
C ASP A 192 -4.36 -27.70 -2.95
N PHE A 193 -4.73 -26.58 -2.37
CA PHE A 193 -3.85 -25.76 -1.55
C PHE A 193 -3.22 -26.63 -0.48
N ILE A 194 -1.88 -26.76 -0.55
CA ILE A 194 -0.97 -27.16 0.52
C ILE A 194 -1.71 -27.95 1.62
N ARG A 195 -1.87 -29.23 1.44
CA ARG A 195 -2.18 -30.12 2.58
C ARG A 195 -0.99 -30.02 3.53
N ALA A 196 -1.15 -29.19 4.56
CA ALA A 196 -0.27 -29.27 5.70
C ALA A 196 -0.12 -30.77 6.05
N PRO A 197 1.11 -31.29 6.20
CA PRO A 197 1.29 -32.67 6.56
C PRO A 197 0.50 -32.93 7.83
N GLN A 198 -0.51 -33.81 7.74
CA GLN A 198 -1.26 -34.23 8.92
C GLN A 198 -0.24 -34.83 9.88
N ARG A 199 0.02 -34.14 10.99
CA ARG A 199 0.75 -34.72 12.11
C ARG A 199 0.04 -36.01 12.47
N ARG A 200 0.58 -37.17 12.08
CA ARG A 200 0.17 -38.44 12.62
C ARG A 200 0.48 -38.35 14.12
N ARG A 201 -0.58 -38.28 14.93
CA ARG A 201 -0.47 -38.46 16.35
C ARG A 201 0.02 -39.89 16.53
N ALA A 202 1.21 -40.08 17.09
CA ALA A 202 1.67 -41.32 17.68
C ALA A 202 1.03 -41.49 19.02
#